data_102dda3791cef704d5a8aa6e3af57ceb
#
_entry.id   102dda3791cef704d5a8aa6e3af57ceb
#
_cell.length_a   1.000
_cell.length_b   1.000
_cell.length_c   1.000
_cell.angle_alpha   90.00
_cell.angle_beta   90.00
_cell.angle_gamma   90.00
#
_symmetry.space_group_name_H-M   'P 1'
#
loop_
_entity.id
_entity.type
_entity.pdbx_description
1 polymer ?
#
loop_
_entity_poly.entity_id
_entity_poly.type
_entity_poly.pdbx_seq_one_letter_code
_entity_poly.pdbx_strand_id
1 'polypeptide(L)'
;FRVQHSDVRGPSKGGIRFAADETLDTVRALAMWMTWKCAVVDIPLSGGKGGIIVDPSKLSVNEKEHLCRGWVQQMIRNIGPRQDIPAPDMGTNAQMMGWMMDEYSKLSGEFTPGAFTGKPVGSGGSQGRTEATGFGVVYNIREAMKRRNIDPKNSVAAIQGFGNVAQHAAMGFVDLLGGKVACVSCWDR
;
A
#
# COMPACT_ATOMS: atom_id res chain seq x y z
N PHE A 1 -13.86 -4.11 -7.50
CA PHE A 1 -14.54 -3.63 -6.28
C PHE A 1 -13.88 -2.37 -5.77
N ARG A 2 -14.67 -1.49 -5.11
CA ARG A 2 -14.19 -0.44 -4.23
C ARG A 2 -15.16 -0.32 -3.06
N VAL A 3 -14.63 -0.39 -1.85
CA VAL A 3 -15.41 -0.27 -0.61
C VAL A 3 -14.86 0.91 0.18
N GLN A 4 -15.74 1.81 0.55
CA GLN A 4 -15.51 2.91 1.50
C GLN A 4 -16.17 2.49 2.80
N HIS A 5 -15.37 2.10 3.80
CA HIS A 5 -15.91 1.58 5.06
C HIS A 5 -16.50 2.68 5.94
N SER A 6 -15.92 3.87 5.90
CA SER A 6 -16.34 5.01 6.72
C SER A 6 -15.83 6.31 6.10
N ASP A 7 -16.47 7.41 6.40
CA ASP A 7 -16.08 8.79 6.05
C ASP A 7 -16.03 9.71 7.28
N VAL A 8 -16.31 9.18 8.46
CA VAL A 8 -16.41 9.94 9.73
C VAL A 8 -15.12 10.68 10.09
N ARG A 9 -13.96 10.12 9.75
CA ARG A 9 -12.64 10.73 10.02
C ARG A 9 -12.10 11.56 8.84
N GLY A 10 -12.78 11.58 7.72
CA GLY A 10 -12.35 12.22 6.50
C GLY A 10 -12.39 11.27 5.29
N PRO A 11 -11.79 11.65 4.15
CA PRO A 11 -11.79 10.84 2.95
C PRO A 11 -11.33 9.41 3.17
N SER A 12 -11.93 8.47 2.45
CA SER A 12 -11.51 7.08 2.46
C SER A 12 -10.11 6.92 1.86
N LYS A 13 -9.31 6.03 2.42
CA LYS A 13 -7.93 5.77 2.01
C LYS A 13 -7.62 4.30 2.01
N GLY A 14 -7.05 3.78 0.93
CA GLY A 14 -6.57 2.40 0.89
C GLY A 14 -6.20 1.90 -0.48
N GLY A 15 -5.51 0.75 -0.51
CA GLY A 15 -4.94 0.16 -1.71
C GLY A 15 -5.97 -0.42 -2.67
N ILE A 16 -5.52 -0.65 -3.90
CA ILE A 16 -6.21 -1.45 -4.91
C ILE A 16 -5.38 -2.72 -5.11
N ARG A 17 -5.99 -3.87 -4.86
CA ARG A 17 -5.35 -5.18 -4.98
C ARG A 17 -5.71 -5.83 -6.30
N PHE A 18 -4.73 -6.41 -7.00
CA PHE A 18 -4.95 -7.31 -8.12
C PHE A 18 -4.59 -8.72 -7.68
N ALA A 19 -5.60 -9.57 -7.55
CA ALA A 19 -5.41 -10.97 -7.16
C ALA A 19 -6.50 -11.83 -7.79
N ALA A 20 -6.14 -13.02 -8.24
CA ALA A 20 -7.08 -13.94 -8.90
C ALA A 20 -8.17 -14.47 -7.95
N ASP A 21 -7.87 -14.50 -6.66
CA ASP A 21 -8.74 -14.97 -5.58
C ASP A 21 -9.39 -13.84 -4.77
N GLU A 22 -9.34 -12.60 -5.26
CA GLU A 22 -9.92 -11.47 -4.54
C GLU A 22 -11.45 -11.58 -4.45
N THR A 23 -12.00 -11.26 -3.30
CA THR A 23 -13.45 -11.29 -3.05
C THR A 23 -13.95 -9.96 -2.47
N LEU A 24 -15.24 -9.70 -2.62
CA LEU A 24 -15.87 -8.53 -2.02
C LEU A 24 -15.76 -8.54 -0.48
N ASP A 25 -15.86 -9.71 0.15
CA ASP A 25 -15.78 -9.83 1.60
C ASP A 25 -14.38 -9.58 2.12
N THR A 26 -13.34 -10.04 1.39
CA THR A 26 -11.95 -9.67 1.68
C THR A 26 -11.75 -8.15 1.58
N VAL A 27 -12.26 -7.54 0.51
CA VAL A 27 -12.15 -6.08 0.31
C VAL A 27 -12.87 -5.30 1.41
N ARG A 28 -14.04 -5.77 1.88
CA ARG A 28 -14.77 -5.17 3.02
C ARG A 28 -13.96 -5.25 4.31
N ALA A 29 -13.43 -6.42 4.65
CA ALA A 29 -12.60 -6.60 5.83
C ALA A 29 -11.36 -5.70 5.80
N LEU A 30 -10.68 -5.63 4.65
CA LEU A 30 -9.50 -4.79 4.48
C LEU A 30 -9.82 -3.28 4.52
N ALA A 31 -10.99 -2.85 4.03
CA ALA A 31 -11.43 -1.46 4.14
C ALA A 31 -11.67 -1.06 5.61
N MET A 32 -12.27 -1.95 6.40
CA MET A 32 -12.43 -1.78 7.85
C MET A 32 -11.08 -1.66 8.56
N TRP A 33 -10.12 -2.53 8.24
CA TRP A 33 -8.76 -2.45 8.80
C TRP A 33 -8.06 -1.15 8.45
N MET A 34 -8.30 -0.60 7.25
CA MET A 34 -7.77 0.71 6.89
C MET A 34 -8.34 1.85 7.74
N THR A 35 -9.62 1.78 8.15
CA THR A 35 -10.20 2.74 9.10
C THR A 35 -9.45 2.67 10.44
N TRP A 36 -9.23 1.48 10.97
CA TRP A 36 -8.49 1.30 12.22
C TRP A 36 -7.04 1.76 12.10
N LYS A 37 -6.38 1.43 10.98
CA LYS A 37 -5.00 1.88 10.71
C LYS A 37 -4.89 3.41 10.74
N CYS A 38 -5.79 4.12 10.07
CA CYS A 38 -5.81 5.58 10.08
C CYS A 38 -6.11 6.15 11.47
N ALA A 39 -7.01 5.52 12.21
CA ALA A 39 -7.38 5.93 13.56
C ALA A 39 -6.22 5.76 14.56
N VAL A 40 -5.49 4.65 14.49
CA VAL A 40 -4.36 4.36 15.39
C VAL A 40 -3.24 5.39 15.27
N VAL A 41 -2.98 5.88 14.05
CA VAL A 41 -1.95 6.91 13.80
C VAL A 41 -2.52 8.33 13.77
N ASP A 42 -3.80 8.47 14.08
CA ASP A 42 -4.54 9.74 14.20
C ASP A 42 -4.41 10.67 12.99
N ILE A 43 -4.52 10.13 11.79
CA ILE A 43 -4.59 10.92 10.57
C ILE A 43 -6.06 11.17 10.16
N PRO A 44 -6.39 12.32 9.52
CA PRO A 44 -7.75 12.70 9.18
C PRO A 44 -8.25 11.98 7.91
N LEU A 45 -8.18 10.65 7.93
CA LEU A 45 -8.62 9.76 6.86
C LEU A 45 -9.41 8.60 7.45
N SER A 46 -10.32 8.08 6.63
CA SER A 46 -11.08 6.86 6.90
C SER A 46 -10.55 5.69 6.07
N GLY A 47 -11.20 4.55 6.13
CA GLY A 47 -10.78 3.34 5.44
C GLY A 47 -11.48 3.12 4.11
N GLY A 48 -10.69 2.87 3.09
CA GLY A 48 -11.15 2.38 1.80
C GLY A 48 -10.27 1.22 1.32
N LYS A 49 -10.83 0.37 0.48
CA LYS A 49 -10.11 -0.71 -0.17
C LYS A 49 -10.72 -1.01 -1.52
N GLY A 50 -9.89 -1.40 -2.48
CA GLY A 50 -10.34 -1.85 -3.79
C GLY A 50 -9.69 -3.16 -4.17
N GLY A 51 -10.27 -3.82 -5.16
CA GLY A 51 -9.70 -5.01 -5.74
C GLY A 51 -10.22 -5.27 -7.15
N ILE A 52 -9.40 -5.93 -7.96
CA ILE A 52 -9.77 -6.48 -9.25
C ILE A 52 -9.41 -7.97 -9.23
N ILE A 53 -10.36 -8.81 -9.62
CA ILE A 53 -10.15 -10.25 -9.73
C ILE A 53 -9.35 -10.50 -11.00
N VAL A 54 -8.05 -10.58 -10.88
CA VAL A 54 -7.12 -10.80 -12.00
C VAL A 54 -5.78 -11.30 -11.48
N ASP A 55 -5.14 -12.19 -12.23
CA ASP A 55 -3.76 -12.57 -11.98
C ASP A 55 -2.84 -11.59 -12.74
N PRO A 56 -2.16 -10.66 -12.05
CA PRO A 56 -1.34 -9.66 -12.72
C PRO A 56 -0.10 -10.24 -13.39
N SER A 57 0.32 -11.46 -13.03
CA SER A 57 1.47 -12.12 -13.65
C SER A 57 1.19 -12.56 -15.09
N LYS A 58 -0.08 -12.77 -15.42
CA LYS A 58 -0.55 -13.19 -16.75
C LYS A 58 -0.84 -12.03 -17.69
N LEU A 59 -0.75 -10.79 -17.21
CA LEU A 59 -1.02 -9.60 -18.00
C LEU A 59 0.28 -8.95 -18.51
N SER A 60 0.27 -8.57 -19.77
CA SER A 60 1.29 -7.69 -20.34
C SER A 60 1.22 -6.29 -19.71
N VAL A 61 2.26 -5.48 -19.95
CA VAL A 61 2.29 -4.09 -19.46
C VAL A 61 1.13 -3.27 -20.01
N ASN A 62 0.82 -3.42 -21.30
CA ASN A 62 -0.28 -2.70 -21.95
C ASN A 62 -1.65 -3.10 -21.40
N GLU A 63 -1.87 -4.39 -21.15
CA GLU A 63 -3.12 -4.86 -20.54
C GLU A 63 -3.30 -4.33 -19.12
N LYS A 64 -2.22 -4.28 -18.33
CA LYS A 64 -2.24 -3.64 -17.00
C LYS A 64 -2.58 -2.16 -17.09
N GLU A 65 -2.01 -1.42 -18.04
CA GLU A 65 -2.33 0.00 -18.24
C GLU A 65 -3.81 0.18 -18.62
N HIS A 66 -4.31 -0.58 -19.61
CA HIS A 66 -5.71 -0.51 -20.01
C HIS A 66 -6.66 -0.83 -18.86
N LEU A 67 -6.33 -1.85 -18.05
CA LEU A 67 -7.12 -2.23 -16.89
C LEU A 67 -7.13 -1.12 -15.81
N CYS A 68 -5.98 -0.50 -15.55
CA CYS A 68 -5.87 0.62 -14.61
C CYS A 68 -6.70 1.82 -15.07
N ARG A 69 -6.59 2.22 -16.33
CA ARG A 69 -7.36 3.35 -16.89
C ARG A 69 -8.85 3.03 -16.91
N GLY A 70 -9.25 1.84 -17.35
CA GLY A 70 -10.65 1.40 -17.34
C GLY A 70 -11.27 1.37 -15.95
N TRP A 71 -10.49 0.96 -14.92
CA TRP A 71 -10.95 1.02 -13.54
C TRP A 71 -11.24 2.47 -13.11
N VAL A 72 -10.37 3.42 -13.45
CA VAL A 72 -10.58 4.84 -13.11
C VAL A 72 -11.82 5.39 -13.81
N GLN A 73 -12.03 5.08 -15.09
CA GLN A 73 -13.22 5.50 -15.85
C GLN A 73 -14.53 5.07 -15.17
N GLN A 74 -14.55 3.87 -14.58
CA GLN A 74 -15.73 3.38 -13.86
C GLN A 74 -15.88 4.01 -12.46
N MET A 75 -14.77 4.41 -11.83
CA MET A 75 -14.76 4.88 -10.44
C MET A 75 -14.68 6.40 -10.29
N ILE A 76 -14.51 7.15 -11.38
CA ILE A 76 -14.23 8.59 -11.37
C ILE A 76 -15.16 9.41 -10.46
N ARG A 77 -16.43 9.04 -10.37
CA ARG A 77 -17.43 9.74 -9.54
C ARG A 77 -17.33 9.45 -8.05
N ASN A 78 -16.58 8.39 -7.69
CA ASN A 78 -16.54 7.87 -6.32
C ASN A 78 -15.15 7.97 -5.69
N ILE A 79 -14.16 8.47 -6.42
CA ILE A 79 -12.77 8.60 -5.97
C ILE A 79 -12.30 10.05 -6.13
N GLY A 80 -11.25 10.41 -5.44
CA GLY A 80 -10.63 11.73 -5.54
C GLY A 80 -10.08 12.20 -4.19
N PRO A 81 -9.34 13.31 -4.17
CA PRO A 81 -8.58 13.75 -2.99
C PRO A 81 -9.45 14.14 -1.79
N ARG A 82 -10.73 14.42 -2.00
CA ARG A 82 -11.68 14.79 -0.94
C ARG A 82 -12.71 13.71 -0.62
N GLN A 83 -12.66 12.57 -1.29
CA GLN A 83 -13.68 11.54 -1.18
C GLN A 83 -13.07 10.18 -0.86
N ASP A 84 -12.21 9.68 -1.73
CA ASP A 84 -11.58 8.36 -1.59
C ASP A 84 -10.27 8.33 -2.38
N ILE A 85 -9.17 8.07 -1.70
CA ILE A 85 -7.81 8.17 -2.24
C ILE A 85 -7.21 6.78 -2.36
N PRO A 86 -7.19 6.18 -3.55
CA PRO A 86 -6.55 4.90 -3.79
C PRO A 86 -5.02 4.93 -3.62
N ALA A 87 -4.45 3.75 -3.45
CA ALA A 87 -3.02 3.52 -3.25
C ALA A 87 -2.61 2.15 -3.83
N PRO A 88 -1.32 1.85 -3.95
CA PRO A 88 -0.89 0.51 -4.34
C PRO A 88 -1.13 -0.51 -3.21
N ASP A 89 -1.28 -1.76 -3.61
CA ASP A 89 -1.40 -2.95 -2.76
C ASP A 89 -0.79 -4.18 -3.48
N MET A 90 -1.08 -5.36 -3.00
CA MET A 90 -0.65 -6.61 -3.65
C MET A 90 -1.07 -6.63 -5.13
N GLY A 91 -0.15 -6.99 -6.01
CA GLY A 91 -0.38 -7.04 -7.46
C GLY A 91 -0.43 -5.69 -8.17
N THR A 92 -0.27 -4.56 -7.46
CA THR A 92 -0.16 -3.22 -8.04
C THR A 92 1.13 -2.51 -7.60
N ASN A 93 1.53 -1.49 -8.34
CA ASN A 93 2.79 -0.78 -8.10
C ASN A 93 2.69 0.72 -8.41
N ALA A 94 3.79 1.43 -8.25
CA ALA A 94 3.88 2.87 -8.46
C ALA A 94 3.53 3.30 -9.90
N GLN A 95 3.98 2.54 -10.90
CA GLN A 95 3.68 2.83 -12.30
C GLN A 95 2.17 2.77 -12.57
N MET A 96 1.49 1.75 -12.05
CA MET A 96 0.04 1.60 -12.19
C MET A 96 -0.72 2.76 -11.52
N MET A 97 -0.25 3.23 -10.36
CA MET A 97 -0.79 4.44 -9.72
C MET A 97 -0.57 5.69 -10.57
N GLY A 98 0.54 5.77 -11.30
CA GLY A 98 0.83 6.83 -12.27
C GLY A 98 -0.20 6.85 -13.42
N TRP A 99 -0.48 5.69 -14.03
CA TRP A 99 -1.51 5.58 -15.08
C TRP A 99 -2.91 5.93 -14.57
N MET A 100 -3.26 5.48 -13.37
CA MET A 100 -4.55 5.80 -12.76
C MET A 100 -4.69 7.30 -12.46
N MET A 101 -3.65 7.95 -11.96
CA MET A 101 -3.65 9.38 -11.69
C MET A 101 -3.74 10.21 -12.98
N ASP A 102 -3.00 9.80 -14.03
CA ASP A 102 -3.06 10.43 -15.35
C ASP A 102 -4.49 10.35 -15.95
N GLU A 103 -5.10 9.16 -15.88
CA GLU A 103 -6.47 8.97 -16.37
C GLU A 103 -7.49 9.81 -15.57
N TYR A 104 -7.35 9.82 -14.24
CA TYR A 104 -8.20 10.65 -13.38
C TYR A 104 -8.08 12.13 -13.75
N SER A 105 -6.87 12.64 -13.93
CA SER A 105 -6.61 14.03 -14.28
C SER A 105 -7.20 14.39 -15.65
N LYS A 106 -7.12 13.51 -16.63
CA LYS A 106 -7.76 13.68 -17.95
C LYS A 106 -9.28 13.78 -17.84
N LEU A 107 -9.89 12.89 -17.06
CA LEU A 107 -11.35 12.83 -16.91
C LEU A 107 -11.91 13.97 -16.06
N SER A 108 -11.16 14.43 -15.05
CA SER A 108 -11.55 15.57 -14.21
C SER A 108 -11.31 16.93 -14.87
N GLY A 109 -10.49 16.96 -15.91
CA GLY A 109 -10.14 18.20 -16.63
C GLY A 109 -9.06 19.03 -15.94
N GLU A 110 -8.45 18.53 -14.85
CA GLU A 110 -7.36 19.21 -14.14
C GLU A 110 -6.30 18.23 -13.64
N PHE A 111 -5.05 18.68 -13.54
CA PHE A 111 -3.97 17.88 -12.98
C PHE A 111 -4.18 17.69 -11.47
N THR A 112 -4.53 16.46 -11.06
CA THR A 112 -4.93 16.14 -9.68
C THR A 112 -4.04 15.06 -9.06
N PRO A 113 -2.79 15.37 -8.70
CA PRO A 113 -1.86 14.38 -8.15
C PRO A 113 -2.30 13.82 -6.78
N GLY A 114 -3.14 14.54 -6.06
CA GLY A 114 -3.71 14.10 -4.78
C GLY A 114 -4.72 12.96 -4.89
N ALA A 115 -5.21 12.63 -6.10
CA ALA A 115 -6.21 11.57 -6.28
C ALA A 115 -5.66 10.16 -5.99
N PHE A 116 -4.37 9.93 -6.17
CA PHE A 116 -3.70 8.65 -5.93
C PHE A 116 -2.40 8.84 -5.16
N THR A 117 -2.12 7.97 -4.20
CA THR A 117 -0.81 7.92 -3.53
C THR A 117 0.04 6.75 -4.02
N GLY A 118 1.33 6.77 -3.71
CA GLY A 118 2.25 5.70 -4.10
C GLY A 118 2.68 5.68 -5.56
N LYS A 119 2.36 6.72 -6.33
CA LYS A 119 2.86 6.95 -7.68
C LYS A 119 4.34 7.35 -7.69
N PRO A 120 5.04 7.30 -8.84
CA PRO A 120 6.45 7.71 -8.94
C PRO A 120 6.66 9.14 -8.45
N VAL A 121 7.83 9.41 -7.83
CA VAL A 121 8.20 10.74 -7.32
C VAL A 121 8.13 11.80 -8.42
N GLY A 122 8.64 11.51 -9.62
CA GLY A 122 8.57 12.40 -10.78
C GLY A 122 7.16 12.72 -11.27
N SER A 123 6.15 11.96 -10.85
CA SER A 123 4.72 12.19 -11.13
C SER A 123 3.99 12.81 -9.93
N GLY A 124 4.69 13.44 -9.01
CA GLY A 124 4.12 14.02 -7.79
C GLY A 124 3.94 13.03 -6.64
N GLY A 125 4.66 11.90 -6.64
CA GLY A 125 4.74 10.97 -5.52
C GLY A 125 5.64 11.50 -4.40
N SER A 126 5.45 10.97 -3.19
CA SER A 126 6.26 11.35 -2.02
C SER A 126 7.51 10.48 -1.92
N GLN A 127 8.64 11.08 -1.55
CA GLN A 127 9.84 10.35 -1.16
C GLN A 127 9.57 9.54 0.11
N GLY A 128 10.37 8.48 0.33
CA GLY A 128 10.24 7.63 1.51
C GLY A 128 9.09 6.62 1.49
N ARG A 129 8.24 6.63 0.46
CA ARG A 129 7.08 5.71 0.39
C ARG A 129 7.52 4.25 0.19
N THR A 130 8.59 4.02 -0.55
CA THR A 130 9.08 2.67 -0.87
C THR A 130 9.48 1.91 0.38
N GLU A 131 10.25 2.53 1.25
CA GLU A 131 10.79 1.96 2.49
C GLU A 131 9.85 2.10 3.69
N ALA A 132 8.84 2.98 3.62
CA ALA A 132 8.01 3.38 4.77
C ALA A 132 7.38 2.21 5.53
N THR A 133 6.89 1.18 4.83
CA THR A 133 6.24 0.03 5.47
C THR A 133 7.27 -0.84 6.20
N GLY A 134 8.41 -1.12 5.58
CA GLY A 134 9.50 -1.89 6.18
C GLY A 134 10.08 -1.20 7.42
N PHE A 135 10.36 0.09 7.33
CA PHE A 135 10.84 0.87 8.48
C PHE A 135 9.77 0.98 9.58
N GLY A 136 8.49 1.10 9.21
CA GLY A 136 7.40 1.07 10.19
C GLY A 136 7.36 -0.22 11.00
N VAL A 137 7.62 -1.37 10.37
CA VAL A 137 7.79 -2.65 11.08
C VAL A 137 8.96 -2.57 12.07
N VAL A 138 10.11 -2.06 11.65
CA VAL A 138 11.31 -1.95 12.49
C VAL A 138 11.08 -1.03 13.69
N TYR A 139 10.38 0.10 13.51
CA TYR A 139 10.03 1.00 14.61
C TYR A 139 9.13 0.31 15.65
N ASN A 140 8.16 -0.48 15.21
CA ASN A 140 7.31 -1.26 16.13
C ASN A 140 8.10 -2.35 16.84
N ILE A 141 8.99 -3.06 16.15
CA ILE A 141 9.90 -4.04 16.75
C ILE A 141 10.78 -3.37 17.83
N ARG A 142 11.36 -2.22 17.53
CA ARG A 142 12.17 -1.46 18.51
C ARG A 142 11.40 -1.19 19.79
N GLU A 143 10.19 -0.68 19.69
CA GLU A 143 9.38 -0.37 20.87
C GLU A 143 8.93 -1.64 21.63
N ALA A 144 8.62 -2.73 20.91
CA ALA A 144 8.33 -4.01 21.54
C ALA A 144 9.53 -4.60 22.28
N MET A 145 10.73 -4.52 21.68
CA MET A 145 11.98 -4.98 22.32
C MET A 145 12.30 -4.17 23.57
N LYS A 146 12.13 -2.84 23.54
CA LYS A 146 12.29 -2.00 24.74
C LYS A 146 11.37 -2.46 25.87
N ARG A 147 10.10 -2.69 25.61
CA ARG A 147 9.13 -3.15 26.63
C ARG A 147 9.44 -4.53 27.18
N ARG A 148 10.18 -5.34 26.45
CA ARG A 148 10.59 -6.69 26.83
C ARG A 148 12.02 -6.74 27.40
N ASN A 149 12.73 -5.62 27.50
CA ASN A 149 14.13 -5.53 27.88
C ASN A 149 15.03 -6.41 27.00
N ILE A 150 14.74 -6.49 25.71
CA ILE A 150 15.55 -7.23 24.73
C ILE A 150 16.52 -6.23 24.07
N ASP A 151 17.82 -6.54 24.09
CA ASP A 151 18.82 -5.76 23.37
C ASP A 151 18.81 -6.14 21.88
N PRO A 152 18.47 -5.22 20.98
CA PRO A 152 18.46 -5.52 19.54
C PRO A 152 19.81 -5.97 18.99
N LYS A 153 20.92 -5.43 19.51
CA LYS A 153 22.29 -5.75 19.04
C LYS A 153 22.65 -7.22 19.24
N ASN A 154 22.05 -7.84 20.26
CA ASN A 154 22.23 -9.26 20.57
C ASN A 154 21.13 -10.15 19.96
N SER A 155 20.28 -9.57 19.11
CA SER A 155 19.13 -10.28 18.55
C SER A 155 19.36 -10.70 17.10
N VAL A 156 18.73 -11.80 16.73
CA VAL A 156 18.81 -12.39 15.40
C VAL A 156 17.41 -12.54 14.85
N ALA A 157 17.17 -12.03 13.64
CA ALA A 157 15.90 -12.10 12.94
C ALA A 157 15.91 -13.21 11.88
N ALA A 158 14.78 -13.90 11.74
CA ALA A 158 14.41 -14.72 10.59
C ALA A 158 13.21 -14.06 9.91
N ILE A 159 13.23 -13.96 8.58
CA ILE A 159 12.24 -13.22 7.82
C ILE A 159 11.56 -14.17 6.82
N GLN A 160 10.24 -14.27 6.90
CA GLN A 160 9.43 -15.00 5.93
C GLN A 160 8.86 -14.05 4.88
N GLY A 161 9.09 -14.38 3.61
CA GLY A 161 8.84 -13.51 2.47
C GLY A 161 10.00 -12.53 2.25
N PHE A 162 10.29 -12.19 0.98
CA PHE A 162 11.38 -11.25 0.66
C PHE A 162 10.98 -10.21 -0.40
N GLY A 163 9.72 -9.74 -0.30
CA GLY A 163 9.20 -8.61 -1.06
C GLY A 163 9.68 -7.26 -0.51
N ASN A 164 9.13 -6.17 -1.03
CA ASN A 164 9.53 -4.81 -0.68
C ASN A 164 9.55 -4.53 0.83
N VAL A 165 8.52 -4.94 1.56
CA VAL A 165 8.43 -4.72 3.01
C VAL A 165 9.52 -5.45 3.76
N ALA A 166 9.73 -6.73 3.43
CA ALA A 166 10.71 -7.59 4.09
C ALA A 166 12.15 -7.12 3.84
N GLN A 167 12.47 -6.71 2.61
CA GLN A 167 13.80 -6.16 2.27
C GLN A 167 14.12 -4.92 3.12
N HIS A 168 13.21 -3.94 3.18
CA HIS A 168 13.43 -2.73 3.97
C HIS A 168 13.35 -2.98 5.48
N ALA A 169 12.57 -3.97 5.94
CA ALA A 169 12.58 -4.38 7.32
C ALA A 169 13.90 -5.05 7.71
N ALA A 170 14.46 -5.90 6.83
CA ALA A 170 15.78 -6.51 7.03
C ALA A 170 16.88 -5.44 7.15
N MET A 171 16.92 -4.50 6.20
CA MET A 171 17.87 -3.39 6.19
C MET A 171 17.73 -2.55 7.47
N GLY A 172 16.52 -2.12 7.80
CA GLY A 172 16.28 -1.30 8.99
C GLY A 172 16.56 -2.06 10.31
N PHE A 173 16.37 -3.37 10.38
CA PHE A 173 16.72 -4.17 11.55
C PHE A 173 18.25 -4.18 11.79
N VAL A 174 19.04 -4.26 10.71
CA VAL A 174 20.50 -4.17 10.79
C VAL A 174 20.98 -2.72 11.04
N ASP A 175 20.54 -1.79 10.20
CA ASP A 175 21.10 -0.43 10.17
C ASP A 175 20.64 0.44 11.34
N LEU A 176 19.36 0.32 11.75
CA LEU A 176 18.78 1.16 12.80
C LEU A 176 18.84 0.51 14.19
N LEU A 177 18.79 -0.82 14.26
CA LEU A 177 18.76 -1.53 15.55
C LEU A 177 20.09 -2.24 15.88
N GLY A 178 20.95 -2.43 14.90
CA GLY A 178 22.23 -3.13 15.08
C GLY A 178 22.08 -4.65 15.24
N GLY A 179 20.91 -5.20 14.95
CA GLY A 179 20.65 -6.63 15.01
C GLY A 179 21.22 -7.40 13.82
N LYS A 180 21.00 -8.68 13.77
CA LYS A 180 21.47 -9.57 12.69
C LYS A 180 20.29 -10.24 12.01
N VAL A 181 20.37 -10.45 10.68
CA VAL A 181 19.43 -11.29 9.93
C VAL A 181 20.14 -12.62 9.61
N ALA A 182 19.61 -13.72 10.13
CA ALA A 182 20.19 -15.04 9.92
C ALA A 182 19.68 -15.72 8.65
N CYS A 183 18.40 -15.56 8.34
CA CYS A 183 17.82 -16.16 7.14
C CYS A 183 16.62 -15.37 6.63
N VAL A 184 16.36 -15.55 5.36
CA VAL A 184 15.13 -15.11 4.69
C VAL A 184 14.57 -16.29 3.90
N SER A 185 13.25 -16.36 3.78
CA SER A 185 12.60 -17.36 2.93
C SER A 185 11.67 -16.69 1.94
N CYS A 186 11.53 -17.27 0.75
CA CYS A 186 10.58 -16.87 -0.26
C CYS A 186 9.85 -18.12 -0.78
N TRP A 187 8.58 -18.02 -1.06
CA TRP A 187 7.78 -19.18 -1.49
C TRP A 187 8.02 -19.59 -2.95
N ASP A 188 8.53 -18.66 -3.74
CA ASP A 188 8.73 -18.79 -5.18
C ASP A 188 10.20 -19.05 -5.60
N ARG A 189 11.09 -19.35 -4.61
CA ARG A 189 12.52 -19.59 -4.85
C ARG A 189 13.11 -20.57 -3.86
#